data_d2b9568c3718836e6c9336e58fafcfaf
#
_entry.id   d2b9568c3718836e6c9336e58fafcfaf
#
_cell.length_a   1.000
_cell.length_b   1.000
_cell.length_c   1.000
_cell.angle_alpha   90.00
_cell.angle_beta   90.00
_cell.angle_gamma   90.00
#
_symmetry.space_group_name_H-M   'P 1'
#
loop_
_entity.id
_entity.type
_entity.pdbx_description
1 polymer ?
#
loop_
_entity_poly.entity_id
_entity_poly.type
_entity_poly.pdbx_seq_one_letter_code
_entity_poly.pdbx_strand_id
1 'polypeptide(L)'
;MKRDLKIPKVTFRVRIGDEVETDGGCAIGGQWVNKTTDDFFKGKRVVLFSLPGAFTPTCSSLQLPGFEQQYDAIKKMGIDEIYCVSVNDSFVMNAWANHMKIKNVKMIPDGSGNFTRFMGMLIGKNHLGFGLRSWRYMTVINDNTIEKWWQEPGINNEGTDDDPYVESTPENLSLIHISEPTRPIH
;
A
#
# COMPACT_ATOMS: atom_id res chain seq x y z
N MET A 1 -7.19 -6.08 -16.34
CA MET A 1 -7.91 -5.15 -15.46
C MET A 1 -8.56 -5.94 -14.34
N LYS A 2 -8.34 -5.56 -13.08
CA LYS A 2 -8.79 -6.35 -11.91
C LYS A 2 -10.09 -5.85 -11.28
N ARG A 3 -10.91 -5.16 -12.06
CA ARG A 3 -12.19 -4.62 -11.58
C ARG A 3 -13.15 -5.74 -11.18
N ASP A 4 -13.96 -5.49 -10.14
CA ASP A 4 -14.99 -6.39 -9.60
C ASP A 4 -14.45 -7.68 -8.93
N LEU A 5 -13.13 -7.84 -8.83
CA LEU A 5 -12.53 -8.93 -8.08
C LEU A 5 -12.57 -8.65 -6.57
N LYS A 6 -12.80 -9.67 -5.80
CA LYS A 6 -12.73 -9.58 -4.34
C LYS A 6 -11.29 -9.62 -3.87
N ILE A 7 -11.02 -8.85 -2.82
CA ILE A 7 -9.73 -8.87 -2.15
C ILE A 7 -9.52 -10.23 -1.46
N PRO A 8 -8.33 -10.83 -1.60
CA PRO A 8 -8.05 -12.10 -0.95
C PRO A 8 -8.07 -11.97 0.57
N LYS A 9 -8.51 -13.04 1.25
CA LYS A 9 -8.50 -13.11 2.71
C LYS A 9 -7.11 -13.48 3.21
N VAL A 10 -6.48 -12.56 3.90
CA VAL A 10 -5.13 -12.71 4.45
C VAL A 10 -5.11 -12.18 5.88
N THR A 11 -4.30 -12.80 6.72
CA THR A 11 -3.98 -12.29 8.05
C THR A 11 -2.59 -11.68 8.04
N PHE A 12 -2.51 -10.42 8.46
CA PHE A 12 -1.25 -9.68 8.57
C PHE A 12 -0.77 -9.68 10.01
N ARG A 13 0.51 -9.85 10.21
CA ARG A 13 1.15 -9.74 11.52
C ARG A 13 1.65 -8.31 11.72
N VAL A 14 1.02 -7.57 12.61
CA VAL A 14 1.22 -6.12 12.76
C VAL A 14 1.67 -5.80 14.17
N ARG A 15 2.59 -4.84 14.30
CA ARG A 15 2.95 -4.26 15.60
C ARG A 15 2.22 -2.96 15.81
N ILE A 16 1.61 -2.81 16.98
CA ILE A 16 0.90 -1.60 17.39
C ILE A 16 1.42 -1.13 18.75
N GLY A 17 1.13 0.13 19.07
CA GLY A 17 1.55 0.77 20.32
C GLY A 17 2.86 1.52 20.18
N ASP A 18 3.29 2.15 21.28
CA ASP A 18 4.49 2.96 21.26
C ASP A 18 5.73 2.09 21.27
N GLU A 19 6.50 2.19 20.20
CA GLU A 19 7.84 1.60 20.09
C GLU A 19 8.87 2.69 20.38
N VAL A 20 9.84 2.38 21.23
CA VAL A 20 10.94 3.27 21.57
C VAL A 20 12.20 2.70 20.94
N GLU A 21 12.89 3.51 20.15
CA GLU A 21 14.22 3.13 19.65
C GLU A 21 15.22 3.08 20.80
N THR A 22 15.98 2.00 20.85
CA THR A 22 17.12 1.88 21.77
C THR A 22 18.38 2.47 21.12
N ASP A 23 19.42 2.70 21.93
CA ASP A 23 20.72 3.18 21.44
C ASP A 23 21.34 2.27 20.36
N GLY A 24 20.89 1.03 20.25
CA GLY A 24 21.29 0.09 19.20
C GLY A 24 20.42 0.12 17.95
N GLY A 25 19.46 1.06 17.84
CA GLY A 25 18.54 1.16 16.71
C GLY A 25 17.42 0.10 16.68
N CYS A 26 17.28 -0.67 17.77
CA CYS A 26 16.22 -1.67 17.87
C CYS A 26 14.98 -1.08 18.53
N ALA A 27 13.81 -1.33 17.96
CA ALA A 27 12.55 -0.94 18.57
C ALA A 27 12.21 -1.87 19.74
N ILE A 28 11.89 -1.28 20.89
CA ILE A 28 11.34 -1.99 22.05
C ILE A 28 9.97 -1.43 22.39
N GLY A 29 9.14 -2.22 23.07
CA GLY A 29 7.75 -1.87 23.35
C GLY A 29 6.83 -2.35 22.24
N GLY A 30 5.61 -1.81 22.21
CA GLY A 30 4.58 -2.26 21.28
C GLY A 30 4.13 -3.69 21.52
N GLN A 31 3.20 -4.15 20.72
CA GLN A 31 2.70 -5.53 20.80
C GLN A 31 2.31 -6.07 19.42
N TRP A 32 2.39 -7.38 19.28
CA TRP A 32 1.93 -8.07 18.08
C TRP A 32 0.41 -8.24 18.09
N VAL A 33 -0.22 -7.94 16.97
CA VAL A 33 -1.63 -8.23 16.74
C VAL A 33 -1.80 -8.85 15.36
N ASN A 34 -2.86 -9.63 15.20
CA ASN A 34 -3.30 -10.12 13.90
C ASN A 34 -4.36 -9.17 13.35
N LYS A 35 -4.13 -8.65 12.14
CA LYS A 35 -5.10 -7.86 11.38
C LYS A 35 -5.47 -8.64 10.13
N THR A 36 -6.76 -8.76 9.87
CA THR A 36 -7.24 -9.44 8.67
C THR A 36 -7.53 -8.44 7.55
N THR A 37 -7.70 -8.94 6.34
CA THR A 37 -8.17 -8.14 5.21
C THR A 37 -9.45 -7.39 5.55
N ASP A 38 -10.39 -8.03 6.26
CA ASP A 38 -11.64 -7.40 6.69
C ASP A 38 -11.40 -6.21 7.63
N ASP A 39 -10.42 -6.31 8.52
CA ASP A 39 -10.08 -5.21 9.44
C ASP A 39 -9.67 -3.93 8.70
N PHE A 40 -9.06 -4.06 7.52
CA PHE A 40 -8.63 -2.92 6.74
C PHE A 40 -9.70 -2.42 5.77
N PHE A 41 -10.46 -3.31 5.15
CA PHE A 41 -11.25 -2.96 3.96
C PHE A 41 -12.75 -3.15 4.08
N LYS A 42 -13.23 -3.98 5.00
CA LYS A 42 -14.66 -4.28 5.09
C LYS A 42 -15.49 -3.05 5.46
N GLY A 43 -16.55 -2.79 4.69
CA GLY A 43 -17.45 -1.67 4.91
C GLY A 43 -16.84 -0.30 4.63
N LYS A 44 -15.67 -0.25 4.00
CA LYS A 44 -14.93 0.99 3.72
C LYS A 44 -14.64 1.12 2.24
N ARG A 45 -14.53 2.36 1.78
CA ARG A 45 -13.96 2.68 0.47
C ARG A 45 -12.56 3.25 0.68
N VAL A 46 -11.54 2.51 0.25
CA VAL A 46 -10.15 2.86 0.55
C VAL A 46 -9.31 2.95 -0.72
N VAL A 47 -8.25 3.74 -0.65
CA VAL A 47 -7.15 3.70 -1.61
C VAL A 47 -6.06 2.83 -1.02
N LEU A 48 -5.61 1.87 -1.80
CA LEU A 48 -4.45 1.05 -1.49
C LEU A 48 -3.41 1.24 -2.59
N PHE A 49 -2.19 1.60 -2.21
CA PHE A 49 -1.08 1.61 -3.15
C PHE A 49 0.03 0.69 -2.66
N SER A 50 0.71 0.07 -3.60
CA SER A 50 1.79 -0.87 -3.33
C SER A 50 3.06 -0.47 -4.08
N LEU A 51 4.19 -0.88 -3.53
CA LEU A 51 5.50 -0.49 -4.01
C LEU A 51 6.56 -1.57 -3.71
N PRO A 52 7.70 -1.56 -4.41
CA PRO A 52 8.74 -2.59 -4.26
C PRO A 52 9.43 -2.62 -2.90
N GLY A 53 9.38 -1.56 -2.12
CA GLY A 53 9.97 -1.65 -0.78
C GLY A 53 10.13 -0.34 -0.04
N ALA A 54 9.99 -0.43 1.29
CA ALA A 54 10.35 0.64 2.19
C ALA A 54 11.82 1.05 2.01
N PHE A 55 12.13 2.33 2.18
CA PHE A 55 13.46 2.92 2.05
C PHE A 55 14.07 2.86 0.64
N THR A 56 13.35 2.39 -0.37
CA THR A 56 13.84 2.43 -1.76
C THR A 56 13.59 3.80 -2.39
N PRO A 57 14.37 4.21 -3.44
CA PRO A 57 14.39 5.60 -3.88
C PRO A 57 13.05 6.18 -4.33
N THR A 58 12.40 5.62 -5.35
CA THR A 58 11.12 6.13 -5.89
C THR A 58 10.00 6.06 -4.87
N CYS A 59 9.96 5.00 -4.07
CA CYS A 59 8.96 4.80 -3.03
C CYS A 59 9.05 5.89 -1.96
N SER A 60 10.27 6.26 -1.56
CA SER A 60 10.53 7.26 -0.51
C SER A 60 10.51 8.69 -1.03
N SER A 61 10.93 8.92 -2.28
CA SER A 61 11.06 10.28 -2.82
C SER A 61 9.77 10.82 -3.43
N LEU A 62 8.96 9.96 -4.02
CA LEU A 62 7.80 10.38 -4.82
C LEU A 62 6.48 9.76 -4.37
N GLN A 63 6.40 8.44 -4.24
CA GLN A 63 5.12 7.76 -4.08
C GLN A 63 4.51 7.99 -2.70
N LEU A 64 5.19 7.60 -1.63
CA LEU A 64 4.66 7.78 -0.27
C LEU A 64 4.43 9.26 0.08
N PRO A 65 5.38 10.18 -0.18
CA PRO A 65 5.14 11.60 0.07
C PRO A 65 3.99 12.18 -0.73
N GLY A 66 3.81 11.75 -1.97
CA GLY A 66 2.73 12.21 -2.84
C GLY A 66 1.36 11.87 -2.29
N PHE A 67 1.15 10.65 -1.81
CA PHE A 67 -0.10 10.26 -1.17
C PHE A 67 -0.33 10.96 0.17
N GLU A 68 0.72 11.14 0.97
CA GLU A 68 0.62 11.87 2.24
C GLU A 68 0.22 13.32 2.03
N GLN A 69 0.83 14.01 1.06
CA GLN A 69 0.50 15.40 0.74
C GLN A 69 -0.93 15.57 0.25
N GLN A 70 -1.46 14.61 -0.48
CA GLN A 70 -2.80 14.64 -1.05
C GLN A 70 -3.85 13.92 -0.21
N TYR A 71 -3.51 13.51 1.00
CA TYR A 71 -4.40 12.75 1.88
C TYR A 71 -5.77 13.40 2.04
N ASP A 72 -5.81 14.68 2.44
CA ASP A 72 -7.08 15.37 2.67
C ASP A 72 -7.90 15.54 1.38
N ALA A 73 -7.25 15.83 0.26
CA ALA A 73 -7.90 15.94 -1.04
C ALA A 73 -8.52 14.59 -1.47
N ILE A 74 -7.82 13.50 -1.25
CA ILE A 74 -8.29 12.16 -1.56
C ILE A 74 -9.48 11.79 -0.66
N LYS A 75 -9.41 12.10 0.63
CA LYS A 75 -10.52 11.86 1.55
C LYS A 75 -11.80 12.59 1.12
N LYS A 76 -11.69 13.79 0.59
CA LYS A 76 -12.84 14.53 0.05
C LYS A 76 -13.49 13.89 -1.17
N MET A 77 -12.81 12.94 -1.81
CA MET A 77 -13.37 12.15 -2.92
C MET A 77 -14.27 11.01 -2.45
N GLY A 78 -14.58 10.90 -1.17
CA GLY A 78 -15.36 9.80 -0.59
C GLY A 78 -14.53 8.59 -0.23
N ILE A 79 -13.24 8.77 -0.01
CA ILE A 79 -12.32 7.73 0.45
C ILE A 79 -12.22 7.78 1.97
N ASP A 80 -12.41 6.65 2.62
CA ASP A 80 -12.39 6.55 4.08
C ASP A 80 -10.96 6.47 4.63
N GLU A 81 -10.04 5.82 3.90
CA GLU A 81 -8.66 5.66 4.34
C GLU A 81 -7.71 5.43 3.17
N ILE A 82 -6.41 5.72 3.38
CA ILE A 82 -5.34 5.45 2.43
C ILE A 82 -4.32 4.54 3.09
N TYR A 83 -4.04 3.41 2.43
CA TYR A 83 -3.08 2.41 2.89
C TYR A 83 -1.93 2.25 1.91
N CYS A 84 -0.73 2.06 2.47
CA CYS A 84 0.47 1.65 1.75
C CYS A 84 0.81 0.22 2.13
N VAL A 85 0.85 -0.69 1.17
CA VAL A 85 1.27 -2.09 1.38
C VAL A 85 2.61 -2.35 0.72
N SER A 86 3.45 -3.09 1.39
CA SER A 86 4.75 -3.52 0.87
C SER A 86 5.14 -4.87 1.44
N VAL A 87 5.96 -5.62 0.68
CA VAL A 87 6.56 -6.88 1.16
C VAL A 87 7.73 -6.53 2.07
N ASN A 88 7.37 -6.02 3.23
CA ASN A 88 8.26 -5.68 4.34
C ASN A 88 7.52 -6.02 5.64
N ASP A 89 8.28 -6.36 6.66
CA ASP A 89 7.70 -6.62 7.98
C ASP A 89 7.24 -5.33 8.68
N SER A 90 6.55 -5.51 9.80
CA SER A 90 5.96 -4.38 10.52
C SER A 90 7.00 -3.45 11.15
N PHE A 91 8.13 -3.97 11.61
CA PHE A 91 9.21 -3.14 12.14
C PHE A 91 9.74 -2.17 11.07
N VAL A 92 10.00 -2.70 9.88
CA VAL A 92 10.51 -1.92 8.75
C VAL A 92 9.49 -0.88 8.30
N MET A 93 8.23 -1.27 8.17
CA MET A 93 7.16 -0.36 7.75
C MET A 93 6.94 0.78 8.75
N ASN A 94 6.95 0.47 10.05
CA ASN A 94 6.82 1.48 11.10
C ASN A 94 8.02 2.43 11.12
N ALA A 95 9.23 1.90 11.01
CA ALA A 95 10.45 2.71 10.96
C ALA A 95 10.48 3.62 9.73
N TRP A 96 10.06 3.11 8.59
CA TRP A 96 9.98 3.91 7.37
C TRP A 96 8.96 5.03 7.47
N ALA A 97 7.75 4.74 7.99
CA ALA A 97 6.74 5.77 8.23
C ALA A 97 7.25 6.86 9.18
N ASN A 98 7.93 6.49 10.26
CA ASN A 98 8.51 7.43 11.21
C ASN A 98 9.62 8.28 10.56
N HIS A 99 10.51 7.65 9.82
CA HIS A 99 11.59 8.33 9.10
C HIS A 99 11.04 9.35 8.08
N MET A 100 9.98 8.97 7.37
CA MET A 100 9.31 9.83 6.39
C MET A 100 8.35 10.84 7.02
N LYS A 101 8.19 10.83 8.33
CA LYS A 101 7.26 11.70 9.09
C LYS A 101 5.81 11.58 8.59
N ILE A 102 5.39 10.38 8.27
CA ILE A 102 4.02 10.08 7.82
C ILE A 102 3.06 10.20 9.01
N LYS A 103 1.99 10.97 8.83
CA LYS A 103 0.97 11.22 9.86
C LYS A 103 -0.37 10.57 9.54
N ASN A 104 -0.71 10.44 8.27
CA ASN A 104 -2.06 10.10 7.81
C ASN A 104 -2.13 8.76 7.08
N VAL A 105 -1.27 8.54 6.08
CA VAL A 105 -1.22 7.26 5.36
C VAL A 105 -0.85 6.14 6.33
N LYS A 106 -1.61 5.05 6.28
CA LYS A 106 -1.42 3.89 7.15
C LYS A 106 -0.69 2.78 6.43
N MET A 107 0.17 2.07 7.16
CA MET A 107 0.99 1.00 6.61
C MET A 107 0.34 -0.36 6.78
N ILE A 108 0.44 -1.20 5.74
CA ILE A 108 0.08 -2.62 5.81
C ILE A 108 1.35 -3.44 5.55
N PRO A 109 1.90 -4.10 6.56
CA PRO A 109 3.10 -4.92 6.41
C PRO A 109 2.72 -6.30 5.84
N ASP A 110 3.11 -6.56 4.61
CA ASP A 110 2.93 -7.87 3.96
C ASP A 110 4.26 -8.63 3.93
N GLY A 111 4.87 -8.81 5.10
CA GLY A 111 6.21 -9.37 5.24
C GLY A 111 6.38 -10.75 4.63
N SER A 112 5.35 -11.58 4.67
CA SER A 112 5.35 -12.92 4.06
C SER A 112 5.04 -12.91 2.57
N GLY A 113 4.61 -11.78 2.01
CA GLY A 113 4.25 -11.63 0.60
C GLY A 113 2.93 -12.31 0.20
N ASN A 114 2.16 -12.83 1.15
CA ASN A 114 0.94 -13.59 0.85
C ASN A 114 -0.14 -12.74 0.16
N PHE A 115 -0.40 -11.55 0.71
CA PHE A 115 -1.37 -10.63 0.10
C PHE A 115 -0.93 -10.24 -1.32
N THR A 116 0.32 -9.83 -1.47
CA THR A 116 0.89 -9.42 -2.75
C THR A 116 0.84 -10.56 -3.77
N ARG A 117 1.14 -11.79 -3.35
CA ARG A 117 1.05 -12.98 -4.21
C ARG A 117 -0.39 -13.21 -4.68
N PHE A 118 -1.37 -13.18 -3.78
CA PHE A 118 -2.77 -13.40 -4.13
C PHE A 118 -3.36 -12.27 -4.96
N MET A 119 -2.81 -11.06 -4.85
CA MET A 119 -3.16 -9.95 -5.72
C MET A 119 -2.55 -10.08 -7.13
N GLY A 120 -1.70 -11.07 -7.34
CA GLY A 120 -1.01 -11.28 -8.62
C GLY A 120 0.13 -10.30 -8.89
N MET A 121 0.68 -9.70 -7.84
CA MET A 121 1.67 -8.63 -7.96
C MET A 121 3.05 -8.99 -7.38
N LEU A 122 3.25 -10.22 -6.92
CA LEU A 122 4.54 -10.65 -6.38
C LEU A 122 5.53 -10.91 -7.52
N ILE A 123 6.67 -10.24 -7.48
CA ILE A 123 7.72 -10.34 -8.48
C ILE A 123 9.08 -10.55 -7.84
N GLY A 124 10.04 -11.07 -8.61
CA GLY A 124 11.43 -11.22 -8.20
C GLY A 124 12.24 -9.96 -8.51
N LYS A 125 12.94 -9.44 -7.52
CA LYS A 125 13.89 -8.33 -7.64
C LYS A 125 15.30 -8.76 -7.23
N ASN A 126 15.69 -9.98 -7.58
CA ASN A 126 16.96 -10.58 -7.19
C ASN A 126 18.17 -9.83 -7.75
N HIS A 127 18.03 -9.22 -8.93
CA HIS A 127 19.09 -8.40 -9.54
C HIS A 127 19.47 -7.17 -8.68
N LEU A 128 18.57 -6.73 -7.82
CA LEU A 128 18.81 -5.65 -6.84
C LEU A 128 19.12 -6.18 -5.44
N GLY A 129 19.13 -7.50 -5.26
CA GLY A 129 19.29 -8.12 -3.94
C GLY A 129 18.06 -7.99 -3.05
N PHE A 130 16.90 -7.66 -3.59
CA PHE A 130 15.68 -7.44 -2.80
C PHE A 130 14.90 -8.71 -2.53
N GLY A 131 15.09 -9.77 -3.32
CA GLY A 131 14.24 -10.94 -3.27
C GLY A 131 12.85 -10.69 -3.84
N LEU A 132 11.83 -11.30 -3.24
CA LEU A 132 10.44 -11.16 -3.69
C LEU A 132 9.84 -9.85 -3.16
N ARG A 133 9.26 -9.08 -4.06
CA ARG A 133 8.65 -7.77 -3.76
C ARG A 133 7.35 -7.59 -4.52
N SER A 134 6.63 -6.51 -4.22
CA SER A 134 5.44 -6.15 -4.98
C SER A 134 5.78 -5.33 -6.21
N TRP A 135 5.09 -5.62 -7.31
CA TRP A 135 4.99 -4.67 -8.41
C TRP A 135 4.21 -3.42 -7.95
N ARG A 136 4.48 -2.29 -8.59
CA ARG A 136 3.86 -1.02 -8.21
C ARG A 136 2.47 -0.89 -8.82
N TYR A 137 1.47 -0.67 -7.97
CA TYR A 137 0.08 -0.45 -8.37
C TYR A 137 -0.66 0.42 -7.38
N MET A 138 -1.81 0.90 -7.78
CA MET A 138 -2.78 1.60 -6.94
C MET A 138 -4.18 1.06 -7.25
N THR A 139 -5.02 0.95 -6.23
CA THR A 139 -6.39 0.47 -6.40
C THR A 139 -7.33 1.19 -5.46
N VAL A 140 -8.58 1.34 -5.91
CA VAL A 140 -9.69 1.72 -5.02
C VAL A 140 -10.45 0.45 -4.70
N ILE A 141 -10.58 0.18 -3.41
CA ILE A 141 -11.28 -0.97 -2.87
C ILE A 141 -12.53 -0.48 -2.15
N ASN A 142 -13.67 -1.03 -2.51
CA ASN A 142 -14.96 -0.70 -1.89
C ASN A 142 -15.55 -1.97 -1.27
N ASP A 143 -15.57 -2.02 0.05
CA ASP A 143 -16.09 -3.16 0.82
C ASP A 143 -15.52 -4.50 0.32
N ASN A 144 -14.20 -4.63 0.35
CA ASN A 144 -13.44 -5.81 -0.10
C ASN A 144 -13.53 -6.13 -1.61
N THR A 145 -14.03 -5.22 -2.42
CA THR A 145 -14.13 -5.43 -3.87
C THR A 145 -13.34 -4.35 -4.62
N ILE A 146 -12.53 -4.76 -5.58
CA ILE A 146 -11.77 -3.83 -6.42
C ILE A 146 -12.72 -3.03 -7.30
N GLU A 147 -12.72 -1.71 -7.13
CA GLU A 147 -13.54 -0.78 -7.91
C GLU A 147 -12.75 -0.21 -9.09
N LYS A 148 -11.48 0.18 -8.87
CA LYS A 148 -10.56 0.74 -9.87
C LYS A 148 -9.18 0.15 -9.67
N TRP A 149 -8.40 0.07 -10.75
CA TRP A 149 -7.05 -0.49 -10.73
C TRP A 149 -6.13 0.27 -11.67
N TRP A 150 -4.97 0.68 -11.17
CA TRP A 150 -3.88 1.28 -11.93
C TRP A 150 -2.59 0.51 -11.65
N GLN A 151 -1.97 0.01 -12.68
CA GLN A 151 -0.76 -0.80 -12.58
C GLN A 151 0.31 -0.21 -13.48
N GLU A 152 1.54 -0.11 -12.97
CA GLU A 152 2.65 0.33 -13.81
C GLU A 152 2.88 -0.69 -14.94
N PRO A 153 3.23 -0.23 -16.15
CA PRO A 153 3.44 -1.13 -17.28
C PRO A 153 4.72 -1.95 -17.14
N GLY A 154 4.80 -3.07 -17.86
CA GLY A 154 6.01 -3.87 -17.98
C GLY A 154 6.28 -4.81 -16.82
N ILE A 155 5.27 -5.24 -16.07
CA ILE A 155 5.46 -6.21 -14.99
C ILE A 155 6.27 -7.41 -15.46
N ASN A 156 7.36 -7.71 -14.76
CA ASN A 156 8.26 -8.81 -15.10
C ASN A 156 9.05 -9.29 -13.87
N ASN A 157 9.63 -10.50 -14.01
CA ASN A 157 10.56 -11.10 -13.06
C ASN A 157 12.00 -11.18 -13.59
N GLU A 158 12.29 -10.51 -14.70
CA GLU A 158 13.53 -10.66 -15.44
C GLU A 158 14.62 -9.67 -15.01
N GLY A 159 14.27 -8.72 -14.16
CA GLY A 159 15.21 -7.75 -13.66
C GLY A 159 15.60 -6.66 -14.66
N THR A 160 14.73 -6.38 -15.62
CA THR A 160 14.95 -5.38 -16.67
C THR A 160 14.07 -4.15 -16.47
N ASP A 161 13.63 -3.91 -15.29
CA ASP A 161 12.67 -2.85 -14.99
C ASP A 161 13.35 -1.51 -14.77
N ASP A 162 12.69 -0.50 -15.27
CA ASP A 162 13.07 0.90 -15.08
C ASP A 162 12.37 1.55 -13.87
N ASP A 163 11.75 0.77 -13.00
CA ASP A 163 10.98 1.21 -11.82
C ASP A 163 9.97 2.32 -12.19
N PRO A 164 9.00 2.04 -13.09
CA PRO A 164 8.09 3.07 -13.58
C PRO A 164 7.14 3.58 -12.49
N TYR A 165 6.83 4.87 -12.55
CA TYR A 165 5.88 5.53 -11.67
C TYR A 165 5.12 6.61 -12.43
N VAL A 166 4.11 6.21 -13.20
CA VAL A 166 3.26 7.10 -14.01
C VAL A 166 1.78 6.79 -13.90
N GLU A 167 1.40 5.52 -13.70
CA GLU A 167 0.00 5.10 -13.66
C GLU A 167 -0.58 5.13 -12.23
N SER A 168 0.19 4.72 -11.25
CA SER A 168 -0.24 4.55 -9.85
C SER A 168 -0.02 5.81 -9.01
N THR A 169 -0.14 6.97 -9.61
CA THR A 169 0.04 8.28 -8.95
C THR A 169 -1.26 8.76 -8.31
N PRO A 170 -1.20 9.54 -7.21
CA PRO A 170 -2.41 10.07 -6.59
C PRO A 170 -3.20 11.00 -7.52
N GLU A 171 -2.54 11.66 -8.48
CA GLU A 171 -3.19 12.53 -9.47
C GLU A 171 -4.21 11.77 -10.32
N ASN A 172 -3.97 10.49 -10.61
CA ASN A 172 -4.88 9.67 -11.39
C ASN A 172 -6.20 9.37 -10.67
N LEU A 173 -6.24 9.53 -9.35
CA LEU A 173 -7.49 9.40 -8.57
C LEU A 173 -8.53 10.48 -8.90
N SER A 174 -8.11 11.64 -9.39
CA SER A 174 -9.04 12.71 -9.76
C SER A 174 -10.02 12.29 -10.86
N LEU A 175 -9.66 11.32 -11.67
CA LEU A 175 -10.51 10.77 -12.72
C LEU A 175 -11.74 10.03 -12.18
N ILE A 176 -11.75 9.65 -10.90
CA ILE A 176 -12.89 8.98 -10.26
C ILE A 176 -14.12 9.89 -10.20
N HIS A 177 -13.92 11.18 -9.96
CA HIS A 177 -15.02 12.16 -9.86
C HIS A 177 -15.78 12.38 -11.17
N ILE A 178 -15.15 12.08 -12.29
CA ILE A 178 -15.72 12.34 -13.62
C ILE A 178 -16.60 11.19 -14.10
N SER A 179 -16.37 9.97 -13.61
CA SER A 179 -16.94 8.74 -14.14
C SER A 179 -17.87 7.96 -13.19
N GLU A 180 -18.03 8.40 -11.94
CA GLU A 180 -18.82 7.68 -10.94
C GLU A 180 -20.17 8.35 -10.71
N PRO A 181 -21.30 7.60 -10.77
CA PRO A 181 -22.57 8.11 -10.31
C PRO A 181 -22.54 8.37 -8.81
N THR A 182 -23.16 9.46 -8.38
CA THR A 182 -23.33 9.77 -6.95
C THR A 182 -23.89 8.56 -6.21
N ARG A 183 -23.19 8.14 -5.14
CA ARG A 183 -23.71 7.10 -4.25
C ARG A 183 -25.05 7.54 -3.69
N PRO A 184 -26.08 6.67 -3.72
CA PRO A 184 -27.28 6.95 -2.94
C PRO A 184 -26.91 7.04 -1.48
N ILE A 185 -27.33 8.10 -0.83
CA ILE A 185 -27.23 8.24 0.62
C ILE A 185 -28.30 7.31 1.20
N HIS A 186 -27.83 6.24 1.85
CA HIS A 186 -28.69 5.37 2.64
C HIS A 186 -28.51 5.66 4.11
#